data_8d3256d978d87d7c0281c140f840b40e
#
_entry.id   8d3256d978d87d7c0281c140f840b40e
#
_cell.length_a   1.000
_cell.length_b   1.000
_cell.length_c   1.000
_cell.angle_alpha   90.00
_cell.angle_beta   90.00
_cell.angle_gamma   90.00
#
_symmetry.space_group_name_H-M   'P 1'
#
loop_
_entity.id
_entity.type
_entity.pdbx_description
1 polymer ?
#
loop_
_entity_poly.entity_id
_entity_poly.type
_entity_poly.pdbx_seq_one_letter_code
_entity_poly.pdbx_strand_id
1 'polypeptide(L)'
;MSMFELLNEMRNYGGPALTRGLTDEVLSRFEKSDDRLAKAVREAHAAFQQLCIDEPELLAMDEQDQIQAIQSGFVNFYAEDAINPYVALAGNGPWIVSLKGAILYDTGGYGMLGFGHSPAAVLESMNQRHVMANIMTPNLSQKYLLELLRKEIGHTRGSCPFDRFLCVNSGSESVTVGARLSDINAKLLTDPGGRHADKTIKLLSLKGSFHGRTQRPAQFSDSTRQNYCKHLASFRDHDNLITVEPNDVEQLKQIFRWADSNNVFFEAFFFEPVMGEGNPGMAITPEFYAEARRLTKEHGALMLIDSIQAGLRAHGVLSIIDYPGFESVEAPDMETYSKALNAGQYPLSVLAMNAHTAALYKKGVYGNTMTTNPRALDVACAVLKGITPELRQNIRVRGAELLAKLSKLQEESGGRIT
;
A
#
# COMPACT_ATOMS: atom_id res chain seq x y z
N MET A 1 -25.84 -27.58 -12.09
CA MET A 1 -26.56 -26.48 -11.41
C MET A 1 -26.11 -25.16 -12.01
N SER A 2 -27.03 -24.27 -12.26
CA SER A 2 -26.74 -22.88 -12.67
C SER A 2 -26.09 -22.10 -11.52
N MET A 3 -25.46 -20.96 -11.83
CA MET A 3 -24.88 -20.06 -10.82
C MET A 3 -25.90 -19.67 -9.76
N PHE A 4 -27.13 -19.35 -10.15
CA PHE A 4 -28.18 -18.92 -9.22
C PHE A 4 -28.74 -20.08 -8.36
N GLU A 5 -28.75 -21.31 -8.87
CA GLU A 5 -29.11 -22.47 -8.05
C GLU A 5 -28.09 -22.67 -6.93
N LEU A 6 -26.79 -22.58 -7.22
CA LEU A 6 -25.72 -22.66 -6.22
C LEU A 6 -25.85 -21.55 -5.15
N LEU A 7 -26.08 -20.31 -5.58
CA LEU A 7 -26.29 -19.20 -4.67
C LEU A 7 -27.52 -19.38 -3.78
N ASN A 8 -28.62 -19.91 -4.33
CA ASN A 8 -29.86 -20.11 -3.58
C ASN A 8 -29.73 -21.19 -2.50
N GLU A 9 -28.92 -22.24 -2.72
CA GLU A 9 -28.60 -23.18 -1.65
C GLU A 9 -27.94 -22.48 -0.47
N MET A 10 -26.94 -21.63 -0.72
CA MET A 10 -26.25 -20.89 0.32
C MET A 10 -27.16 -19.87 1.01
N ARG A 11 -27.95 -19.11 0.24
CA ARG A 11 -28.87 -18.07 0.74
C ARG A 11 -30.00 -18.59 1.62
N ASN A 12 -30.45 -19.80 1.35
CA ASN A 12 -31.56 -20.43 2.08
C ASN A 12 -31.13 -21.28 3.28
N TYR A 13 -29.82 -21.33 3.56
CA TYR A 13 -29.29 -22.15 4.64
C TYR A 13 -29.09 -21.32 5.92
N GLY A 14 -29.63 -21.82 7.04
CA GLY A 14 -29.40 -21.27 8.37
C GLY A 14 -30.12 -19.96 8.66
N GLY A 15 -29.56 -19.17 9.59
CA GLY A 15 -30.13 -17.89 10.03
C GLY A 15 -30.02 -16.77 9.00
N PRO A 16 -30.66 -15.61 9.28
CA PRO A 16 -30.77 -14.50 8.33
C PRO A 16 -29.42 -13.89 7.96
N ALA A 17 -29.34 -13.37 6.72
CA ALA A 17 -28.24 -12.55 6.23
C ALA A 17 -28.54 -11.06 6.47
N LEU A 18 -27.50 -10.30 6.84
CA LEU A 18 -27.52 -8.83 6.90
C LEU A 18 -27.12 -8.24 5.55
N THR A 19 -26.12 -8.85 4.91
CA THR A 19 -25.56 -8.38 3.64
C THR A 19 -26.37 -8.91 2.47
N ARG A 20 -26.98 -8.00 1.71
CA ARG A 20 -27.78 -8.39 0.53
C ARG A 20 -26.94 -8.57 -0.73
N GLY A 21 -25.83 -7.85 -0.86
CA GLY A 21 -25.00 -7.85 -2.07
C GLY A 21 -25.72 -7.28 -3.30
N LEU A 22 -25.21 -7.60 -4.48
CA LEU A 22 -25.77 -7.24 -5.76
C LEU A 22 -27.02 -8.09 -6.06
N THR A 23 -28.02 -7.49 -6.73
CA THR A 23 -29.26 -8.20 -7.10
C THR A 23 -29.00 -9.19 -8.24
N ASP A 24 -29.83 -10.24 -8.33
CA ASP A 24 -29.73 -11.25 -9.40
C ASP A 24 -29.90 -10.64 -10.80
N GLU A 25 -30.69 -9.56 -10.92
CA GLU A 25 -30.78 -8.80 -12.18
C GLU A 25 -29.44 -8.20 -12.61
N VAL A 26 -28.72 -7.60 -11.66
CA VAL A 26 -27.37 -7.05 -11.92
C VAL A 26 -26.40 -8.17 -12.24
N LEU A 27 -26.40 -9.24 -11.47
CA LEU A 27 -25.52 -10.39 -11.64
C LEU A 27 -25.71 -11.06 -13.03
N SER A 28 -26.94 -11.18 -13.52
CA SER A 28 -27.26 -11.74 -14.83
C SER A 28 -26.60 -10.99 -16.00
N ARG A 29 -26.32 -9.69 -15.83
CA ARG A 29 -25.63 -8.88 -16.85
C ARG A 29 -24.14 -9.21 -16.91
N PHE A 30 -23.54 -9.60 -15.76
CA PHE A 30 -22.14 -9.94 -15.68
C PHE A 30 -21.84 -11.42 -15.93
N GLU A 31 -22.79 -12.32 -15.65
CA GLU A 31 -22.62 -13.77 -15.81
C GLU A 31 -22.08 -14.18 -17.19
N LYS A 32 -22.52 -13.47 -18.26
CA LYS A 32 -22.11 -13.74 -19.64
C LYS A 32 -20.83 -13.02 -20.07
N SER A 33 -20.44 -11.96 -19.33
CA SER A 33 -19.32 -11.09 -19.72
C SER A 33 -18.09 -11.25 -18.85
N ASP A 34 -18.20 -11.88 -17.67
CA ASP A 34 -17.11 -12.08 -16.72
C ASP A 34 -17.20 -13.48 -16.09
N ASP A 35 -16.44 -14.42 -16.64
CA ASP A 35 -16.36 -15.81 -16.17
C ASP A 35 -15.82 -15.97 -14.75
N ARG A 36 -15.13 -14.94 -14.23
CA ARG A 36 -14.63 -14.91 -12.86
C ARG A 36 -15.76 -14.91 -11.84
N LEU A 37 -16.91 -14.29 -12.16
CA LEU A 37 -18.09 -14.34 -11.30
C LEU A 37 -18.57 -15.77 -11.08
N ALA A 38 -18.81 -16.50 -12.18
CA ALA A 38 -19.27 -17.88 -12.10
C ALA A 38 -18.23 -18.81 -11.43
N LYS A 39 -16.94 -18.50 -11.60
CA LYS A 39 -15.86 -19.23 -10.93
C LYS A 39 -15.88 -18.98 -9.42
N ALA A 40 -16.01 -17.72 -8.97
CA ALA A 40 -16.10 -17.38 -7.55
C ALA A 40 -17.30 -18.08 -6.88
N VAL A 41 -18.45 -18.14 -7.54
CA VAL A 41 -19.65 -18.81 -7.00
C VAL A 41 -19.44 -20.32 -6.88
N ARG A 42 -18.82 -20.97 -7.89
CA ARG A 42 -18.52 -22.41 -7.81
C ARG A 42 -17.54 -22.73 -6.68
N GLU A 43 -16.49 -21.91 -6.53
CA GLU A 43 -15.50 -22.08 -5.44
C GLU A 43 -16.16 -21.88 -4.07
N ALA A 44 -17.00 -20.84 -3.93
CA ALA A 44 -17.76 -20.61 -2.70
C ALA A 44 -18.71 -21.76 -2.36
N HIS A 45 -19.47 -22.24 -3.35
CA HIS A 45 -20.38 -23.35 -3.12
C HIS A 45 -19.66 -24.65 -2.73
N ALA A 46 -18.51 -24.95 -3.36
CA ALA A 46 -17.70 -26.10 -2.97
C ALA A 46 -17.19 -25.98 -1.52
N ALA A 47 -16.75 -24.81 -1.12
CA ALA A 47 -16.35 -24.53 0.27
C ALA A 47 -17.54 -24.61 1.24
N PHE A 48 -18.70 -24.08 0.84
CA PHE A 48 -19.93 -24.18 1.62
C PHE A 48 -20.37 -25.65 1.86
N GLN A 49 -20.32 -26.49 0.84
CA GLN A 49 -20.62 -27.93 0.97
C GLN A 49 -19.70 -28.61 1.99
N GLN A 50 -18.42 -28.26 1.99
CA GLN A 50 -17.48 -28.79 2.99
C GLN A 50 -17.82 -28.29 4.40
N LEU A 51 -18.16 -26.99 4.54
CA LEU A 51 -18.55 -26.41 5.82
C LEU A 51 -19.87 -26.97 6.37
N CYS A 52 -20.78 -27.45 5.51
CA CYS A 52 -21.97 -28.17 5.98
C CYS A 52 -21.61 -29.43 6.78
N ILE A 53 -20.44 -29.99 6.53
CA ILE A 53 -19.93 -31.18 7.24
C ILE A 53 -19.09 -30.77 8.46
N ASP A 54 -18.18 -29.81 8.28
CA ASP A 54 -17.16 -29.46 9.26
C ASP A 54 -17.68 -28.47 10.33
N GLU A 55 -18.55 -27.52 9.95
CA GLU A 55 -19.00 -26.39 10.78
C GLU A 55 -20.51 -26.13 10.68
N PRO A 56 -21.39 -27.16 10.84
CA PRO A 56 -22.84 -26.98 10.62
C PRO A 56 -23.48 -26.01 11.62
N GLU A 57 -22.94 -25.90 12.84
CA GLU A 57 -23.43 -24.95 13.85
C GLU A 57 -23.14 -23.51 13.46
N LEU A 58 -21.94 -23.22 12.96
CA LEU A 58 -21.58 -21.89 12.44
C LEU A 58 -22.47 -21.49 11.26
N LEU A 59 -22.72 -22.40 10.34
CA LEU A 59 -23.58 -22.12 9.18
C LEU A 59 -25.05 -21.86 9.56
N ALA A 60 -25.54 -22.48 10.64
CA ALA A 60 -26.91 -22.30 11.13
C ALA A 60 -27.15 -20.92 11.77
N MET A 61 -26.10 -20.23 12.22
CA MET A 61 -26.18 -18.90 12.86
C MET A 61 -26.66 -17.83 11.87
N ASP A 62 -27.16 -16.70 12.40
CA ASP A 62 -27.28 -15.48 11.59
C ASP A 62 -25.89 -14.90 11.26
N GLU A 63 -25.86 -13.99 10.31
CA GLU A 63 -24.58 -13.45 9.79
C GLU A 63 -23.81 -12.64 10.86
N GLN A 64 -24.50 -11.97 11.77
CA GLN A 64 -23.86 -11.23 12.86
C GLN A 64 -23.21 -12.15 13.87
N ASP A 65 -23.89 -13.22 14.27
CA ASP A 65 -23.35 -14.22 15.18
C ASP A 65 -22.17 -14.97 14.55
N GLN A 66 -22.21 -15.25 13.23
CA GLN A 66 -21.07 -15.79 12.49
C GLN A 66 -19.82 -14.90 12.58
N ILE A 67 -19.99 -13.59 12.35
CA ILE A 67 -18.88 -12.61 12.44
C ILE A 67 -18.31 -12.60 13.85
N GLN A 68 -19.19 -12.54 14.87
CA GLN A 68 -18.77 -12.54 16.27
C GLN A 68 -18.04 -13.82 16.65
N ALA A 69 -18.57 -14.99 16.27
CA ALA A 69 -17.95 -16.28 16.55
C ALA A 69 -16.54 -16.39 15.96
N ILE A 70 -16.33 -15.89 14.73
CA ILE A 70 -15.04 -15.94 14.03
C ILE A 70 -14.04 -14.95 14.64
N GLN A 71 -14.46 -13.76 15.04
CA GLN A 71 -13.55 -12.68 15.46
C GLN A 71 -13.37 -12.55 16.97
N SER A 72 -14.16 -13.23 17.79
CA SER A 72 -14.19 -13.04 19.26
C SER A 72 -12.83 -13.25 19.96
N GLY A 73 -11.92 -14.02 19.36
CA GLY A 73 -10.58 -14.27 19.90
C GLY A 73 -9.49 -13.30 19.41
N PHE A 74 -9.84 -12.34 18.56
CA PHE A 74 -8.89 -11.41 17.94
C PHE A 74 -9.16 -9.96 18.34
N VAL A 75 -8.09 -9.19 18.53
CA VAL A 75 -8.22 -7.74 18.71
C VAL A 75 -8.29 -7.10 17.33
N ASN A 76 -9.43 -6.49 17.01
CA ASN A 76 -9.57 -5.64 15.84
C ASN A 76 -9.03 -4.23 16.17
N PHE A 77 -8.11 -3.71 15.36
CA PHE A 77 -7.54 -2.37 15.55
C PHE A 77 -8.27 -1.27 14.76
N TYR A 78 -9.28 -1.63 13.97
CA TYR A 78 -10.21 -0.68 13.34
C TYR A 78 -11.45 -0.46 14.21
N ALA A 79 -12.18 0.61 13.94
CA ALA A 79 -13.45 0.88 14.60
C ALA A 79 -14.48 -0.21 14.25
N GLU A 80 -15.45 -0.44 15.15
CA GLU A 80 -16.46 -1.49 14.97
C GLU A 80 -17.29 -1.30 13.70
N ASP A 81 -17.60 -0.06 13.34
CA ASP A 81 -18.32 0.30 12.12
C ASP A 81 -17.52 0.13 10.82
N ALA A 82 -16.21 -0.09 10.93
CA ALA A 82 -15.35 -0.43 9.80
C ALA A 82 -15.26 -1.94 9.52
N ILE A 83 -15.86 -2.79 10.38
CA ILE A 83 -15.92 -4.24 10.17
C ILE A 83 -16.88 -4.54 9.03
N ASN A 84 -16.44 -5.32 8.04
CA ASN A 84 -17.34 -5.78 6.98
C ASN A 84 -18.48 -6.64 7.56
N PRO A 85 -19.74 -6.35 7.22
CA PRO A 85 -20.91 -7.03 7.79
C PRO A 85 -21.17 -8.39 7.12
N TYR A 86 -20.14 -9.09 6.69
CA TYR A 86 -20.22 -10.41 6.05
C TYR A 86 -18.97 -11.25 6.30
N VAL A 87 -19.13 -12.56 6.24
CA VAL A 87 -18.01 -13.51 6.21
C VAL A 87 -17.68 -13.83 4.75
N ALA A 88 -16.47 -13.47 4.29
CA ALA A 88 -16.02 -13.79 2.94
C ALA A 88 -15.72 -15.29 2.83
N LEU A 89 -16.23 -15.97 1.80
CA LEU A 89 -16.02 -17.40 1.58
C LEU A 89 -15.11 -17.68 0.37
N ALA A 90 -15.34 -17.01 -0.74
CA ALA A 90 -14.50 -17.12 -1.93
C ALA A 90 -14.42 -15.78 -2.67
N GLY A 91 -13.41 -15.64 -3.54
CA GLY A 91 -13.27 -14.46 -4.39
C GLY A 91 -12.44 -14.74 -5.64
N ASN A 92 -12.86 -14.16 -6.78
CA ASN A 92 -12.12 -14.25 -8.04
C ASN A 92 -12.23 -12.94 -8.82
N GLY A 93 -11.12 -12.37 -9.23
CA GLY A 93 -11.10 -11.02 -9.80
C GLY A 93 -11.72 -10.00 -8.82
N PRO A 94 -12.70 -9.19 -9.22
CA PRO A 94 -13.36 -8.22 -8.34
C PRO A 94 -14.53 -8.82 -7.53
N TRP A 95 -14.83 -10.11 -7.69
CA TRP A 95 -16.00 -10.74 -7.11
C TRP A 95 -15.70 -11.37 -5.75
N ILE A 96 -16.47 -11.03 -4.73
CA ILE A 96 -16.50 -11.71 -3.43
C ILE A 96 -17.83 -12.41 -3.28
N VAL A 97 -17.81 -13.63 -2.79
CA VAL A 97 -18.99 -14.40 -2.38
C VAL A 97 -18.94 -14.57 -0.87
N SER A 98 -19.99 -14.12 -0.17
CA SER A 98 -20.09 -14.28 1.27
C SER A 98 -20.57 -15.69 1.65
N LEU A 99 -20.39 -16.05 2.91
CA LEU A 99 -20.87 -17.31 3.48
C LEU A 99 -22.41 -17.48 3.35
N LYS A 100 -23.15 -16.37 3.34
CA LYS A 100 -24.61 -16.33 3.13
C LYS A 100 -25.00 -16.12 1.65
N GLY A 101 -24.09 -16.31 0.69
CA GLY A 101 -24.37 -16.23 -0.74
C GLY A 101 -24.63 -14.81 -1.27
N ALA A 102 -24.26 -13.78 -0.54
CA ALA A 102 -24.23 -12.43 -1.07
C ALA A 102 -23.03 -12.25 -2.02
N ILE A 103 -23.26 -11.58 -3.15
CA ILE A 103 -22.21 -11.24 -4.12
C ILE A 103 -21.86 -9.76 -3.99
N LEU A 104 -20.58 -9.46 -3.81
CA LEU A 104 -20.07 -8.11 -3.74
C LEU A 104 -19.05 -7.86 -4.87
N TYR A 105 -18.97 -6.62 -5.31
CA TYR A 105 -17.97 -6.17 -6.27
C TYR A 105 -16.93 -5.34 -5.50
N ASP A 106 -15.73 -5.90 -5.34
CA ASP A 106 -14.63 -5.23 -4.66
C ASP A 106 -13.93 -4.25 -5.61
N THR A 107 -13.89 -2.99 -5.24
CA THR A 107 -13.27 -1.91 -6.02
C THR A 107 -11.79 -1.70 -5.71
N GLY A 108 -11.17 -2.56 -4.90
CA GLY A 108 -9.72 -2.51 -4.75
C GLY A 108 -9.10 -2.84 -3.40
N GLY A 109 -9.87 -3.38 -2.44
CA GLY A 109 -9.35 -4.01 -1.21
C GLY A 109 -8.17 -3.29 -0.54
N TYR A 110 -8.36 -2.11 0.03
CA TYR A 110 -7.32 -1.31 0.71
C TYR A 110 -6.08 -0.98 -0.14
N GLY A 111 -6.21 -1.05 -1.47
CA GLY A 111 -5.11 -0.82 -2.37
C GLY A 111 -4.15 -1.99 -2.54
N MET A 112 -4.50 -3.17 -2.05
CA MET A 112 -3.66 -4.36 -2.17
C MET A 112 -3.94 -5.16 -3.44
N LEU A 113 -5.20 -5.20 -3.91
CA LEU A 113 -5.67 -6.15 -4.91
C LEU A 113 -5.56 -5.59 -6.34
N GLY A 114 -4.35 -5.24 -6.79
CA GLY A 114 -4.13 -4.81 -8.18
C GLY A 114 -4.56 -5.84 -9.24
N PHE A 115 -4.52 -7.12 -8.90
CA PHE A 115 -4.92 -8.24 -9.76
C PHE A 115 -6.23 -8.91 -9.32
N GLY A 116 -6.94 -8.34 -8.36
CA GLY A 116 -8.15 -8.90 -7.78
C GLY A 116 -7.89 -10.09 -6.85
N HIS A 117 -8.98 -10.76 -6.46
CA HIS A 117 -8.94 -11.97 -5.65
C HIS A 117 -8.48 -13.17 -6.47
N SER A 118 -7.74 -14.07 -5.87
CA SER A 118 -7.28 -15.34 -6.45
C SER A 118 -6.60 -15.21 -7.82
N PRO A 119 -5.60 -14.33 -8.02
CA PRO A 119 -4.91 -14.16 -9.29
C PRO A 119 -4.09 -15.40 -9.63
N ALA A 120 -4.49 -16.15 -10.65
CA ALA A 120 -3.98 -17.50 -10.95
C ALA A 120 -2.44 -17.56 -11.06
N ALA A 121 -1.82 -16.66 -11.84
CA ALA A 121 -0.37 -16.65 -12.02
C ALA A 121 0.41 -16.36 -10.72
N VAL A 122 -0.16 -15.54 -9.83
CA VAL A 122 0.45 -15.23 -8.53
C VAL A 122 0.30 -16.41 -7.58
N LEU A 123 -0.89 -17.05 -7.52
CA LEU A 123 -1.11 -18.25 -6.71
C LEU A 123 -0.24 -19.42 -7.16
N GLU A 124 -0.07 -19.60 -8.48
CA GLU A 124 0.82 -20.62 -9.02
C GLU A 124 2.28 -20.40 -8.58
N SER A 125 2.74 -19.16 -8.55
CA SER A 125 4.09 -18.83 -8.07
C SER A 125 4.32 -19.22 -6.60
N MET A 126 3.27 -19.19 -5.78
CA MET A 126 3.33 -19.59 -4.37
C MET A 126 3.50 -21.10 -4.16
N ASN A 127 3.14 -21.92 -5.13
CA ASN A 127 3.22 -23.38 -5.04
C ASN A 127 4.62 -23.95 -5.33
N GLN A 128 5.59 -23.12 -5.68
CA GLN A 128 6.96 -23.54 -5.90
C GLN A 128 7.60 -24.09 -4.62
N ARG A 129 8.43 -25.13 -4.79
CA ARG A 129 9.21 -25.70 -3.68
C ARG A 129 10.48 -24.89 -3.50
N HIS A 130 10.68 -24.36 -2.31
CA HIS A 130 11.84 -23.55 -1.95
C HIS A 130 12.56 -24.10 -0.73
N VAL A 131 13.85 -23.83 -0.64
CA VAL A 131 14.55 -23.80 0.65
C VAL A 131 14.13 -22.52 1.35
N MET A 132 13.37 -22.65 2.43
CA MET A 132 12.86 -21.50 3.17
C MET A 132 13.97 -20.89 4.02
N ALA A 133 14.41 -19.72 3.65
CA ALA A 133 15.49 -19.01 4.28
C ALA A 133 15.29 -17.48 4.13
N ASN A 134 16.08 -16.71 4.85
CA ASN A 134 16.11 -15.25 4.75
C ASN A 134 17.31 -14.78 3.91
N ILE A 135 17.63 -13.49 3.99
CA ILE A 135 18.70 -12.84 3.22
C ILE A 135 20.10 -13.48 3.40
N MET A 136 20.32 -14.23 4.46
CA MET A 136 21.63 -14.89 4.70
C MET A 136 21.86 -16.09 3.76
N THR A 137 20.80 -16.64 3.16
CA THR A 137 20.92 -17.73 2.19
C THR A 137 20.56 -17.23 0.80
N PRO A 138 21.54 -17.01 -0.09
CA PRO A 138 21.27 -16.58 -1.46
C PRO A 138 20.37 -17.56 -2.21
N ASN A 139 19.39 -17.04 -2.93
CA ASN A 139 18.48 -17.84 -3.76
C ASN A 139 18.16 -17.12 -5.09
N LEU A 140 17.67 -17.88 -6.07
CA LEU A 140 17.41 -17.35 -7.42
C LEU A 140 16.28 -16.34 -7.46
N SER A 141 15.30 -16.44 -6.55
CA SER A 141 14.19 -15.48 -6.48
C SER A 141 14.69 -14.07 -6.18
N GLN A 142 15.77 -13.92 -5.39
CA GLN A 142 16.43 -12.62 -5.17
C GLN A 142 16.97 -12.03 -6.48
N LYS A 143 17.66 -12.84 -7.29
CA LYS A 143 18.20 -12.40 -8.58
C LYS A 143 17.06 -11.96 -9.53
N TYR A 144 16.02 -12.78 -9.65
CA TYR A 144 14.90 -12.50 -10.55
C TYR A 144 14.13 -11.25 -10.13
N LEU A 145 13.86 -11.08 -8.84
CA LEU A 145 13.19 -9.88 -8.35
C LEU A 145 14.04 -8.62 -8.59
N LEU A 146 15.35 -8.68 -8.34
CA LEU A 146 16.26 -7.56 -8.60
C LEU A 146 16.24 -7.14 -10.07
N GLU A 147 16.27 -8.08 -10.99
CA GLU A 147 16.21 -7.81 -12.43
C GLU A 147 14.90 -7.16 -12.84
N LEU A 148 13.76 -7.65 -12.30
CA LEU A 148 12.45 -7.10 -12.57
C LEU A 148 12.26 -5.70 -11.97
N LEU A 149 12.72 -5.47 -10.73
CA LEU A 149 12.69 -4.13 -10.13
C LEU A 149 13.51 -3.12 -10.92
N ARG A 150 14.71 -3.50 -11.36
CA ARG A 150 15.55 -2.63 -12.19
C ARG A 150 14.99 -2.38 -13.59
N LYS A 151 14.23 -3.32 -14.13
CA LYS A 151 13.51 -3.15 -15.40
C LYS A 151 12.28 -2.26 -15.24
N GLU A 152 11.58 -2.38 -14.12
CA GLU A 152 10.35 -1.66 -13.86
C GLU A 152 10.58 -0.20 -13.46
N ILE A 153 11.47 0.02 -12.50
CA ILE A 153 11.73 1.35 -11.95
C ILE A 153 12.64 2.13 -12.90
N GLY A 154 12.19 3.29 -13.33
CA GLY A 154 12.92 4.15 -14.28
C GLY A 154 12.83 3.66 -15.73
N HIS A 155 11.85 2.80 -16.08
CA HIS A 155 11.68 2.32 -17.45
C HIS A 155 11.37 3.44 -18.44
N THR A 156 10.76 4.53 -18.00
CA THR A 156 10.53 5.74 -18.82
C THR A 156 11.81 6.54 -19.09
N ARG A 157 12.87 6.29 -18.31
CA ARG A 157 14.15 7.00 -18.37
C ARG A 157 15.31 6.13 -18.88
N GLY A 158 15.03 4.86 -19.16
CA GLY A 158 16.01 3.88 -19.65
C GLY A 158 16.96 3.30 -18.58
N SER A 159 16.87 3.72 -17.33
CA SER A 159 17.68 3.16 -16.24
C SER A 159 17.05 3.34 -14.86
N CYS A 160 17.27 2.34 -13.99
CA CYS A 160 16.88 2.41 -12.59
C CYS A 160 17.86 3.31 -11.81
N PRO A 161 17.41 4.32 -11.05
CA PRO A 161 18.29 5.21 -10.28
C PRO A 161 18.71 4.62 -8.93
N PHE A 162 18.12 3.49 -8.51
CA PHE A 162 18.42 2.88 -7.23
C PHE A 162 19.50 1.81 -7.34
N ASP A 163 20.45 1.85 -6.42
CA ASP A 163 21.61 0.94 -6.37
C ASP A 163 21.30 -0.33 -5.58
N ARG A 164 20.57 -0.21 -4.46
CA ARG A 164 20.28 -1.32 -3.55
C ARG A 164 18.79 -1.39 -3.20
N PHE A 165 18.37 -2.62 -2.92
CA PHE A 165 17.01 -2.94 -2.48
C PHE A 165 17.07 -3.76 -1.19
N LEU A 166 16.14 -3.48 -0.27
CA LEU A 166 15.96 -4.23 0.97
C LEU A 166 14.52 -4.73 1.05
N CYS A 167 14.35 -6.06 1.16
CA CYS A 167 13.03 -6.69 1.27
C CYS A 167 12.68 -6.92 2.73
N VAL A 168 11.48 -6.53 3.12
CA VAL A 168 10.88 -6.70 4.44
C VAL A 168 9.44 -7.18 4.31
N ASN A 169 8.72 -7.42 5.42
CA ASN A 169 7.39 -8.04 5.38
C ASN A 169 6.23 -7.04 5.28
N SER A 170 6.43 -5.79 5.66
CA SER A 170 5.36 -4.77 5.64
C SER A 170 5.87 -3.38 5.24
N GLY A 171 4.95 -2.53 4.76
CA GLY A 171 5.25 -1.14 4.47
C GLY A 171 5.79 -0.38 5.69
N SER A 172 5.21 -0.59 6.87
CA SER A 172 5.71 0.02 8.12
C SER A 172 7.14 -0.40 8.46
N GLU A 173 7.55 -1.63 8.12
CA GLU A 173 8.95 -2.04 8.28
C GLU A 173 9.87 -1.31 7.30
N SER A 174 9.51 -1.21 6.02
CA SER A 174 10.34 -0.51 5.05
C SER A 174 10.49 0.98 5.38
N VAL A 175 9.42 1.64 5.79
CA VAL A 175 9.48 3.03 6.30
C VAL A 175 10.32 3.11 7.58
N THR A 176 10.23 2.12 8.49
CA THR A 176 11.11 2.06 9.68
C THR A 176 12.59 2.01 9.29
N VAL A 177 12.95 1.21 8.28
CA VAL A 177 14.35 1.14 7.81
C VAL A 177 14.75 2.46 7.15
N GLY A 178 13.90 3.04 6.31
CA GLY A 178 14.12 4.36 5.73
C GLY A 178 14.35 5.44 6.79
N ALA A 179 13.51 5.47 7.83
CA ALA A 179 13.66 6.39 8.96
C ALA A 179 14.95 6.14 9.77
N ARG A 180 15.42 4.89 9.91
CA ARG A 180 16.71 4.60 10.55
C ARG A 180 17.90 5.08 9.72
N LEU A 181 17.81 4.98 8.40
CA LEU A 181 18.84 5.54 7.50
C LEU A 181 18.89 7.06 7.60
N SER A 182 17.72 7.70 7.68
CA SER A 182 17.62 9.14 7.89
C SER A 182 18.18 9.57 9.25
N ASP A 183 17.93 8.81 10.29
CA ASP A 183 18.47 9.04 11.64
C ASP A 183 20.01 8.88 11.67
N ILE A 184 20.56 7.88 10.98
CA ILE A 184 22.02 7.75 10.81
C ILE A 184 22.60 8.97 10.09
N ASN A 185 21.97 9.42 9.02
CA ASN A 185 22.37 10.63 8.29
C ASN A 185 22.28 11.86 9.20
N ALA A 186 21.19 12.02 9.91
CA ALA A 186 20.99 13.14 10.84
C ALA A 186 22.08 13.15 11.92
N LYS A 187 22.37 11.99 12.51
CA LYS A 187 23.45 11.87 13.50
C LYS A 187 24.80 12.30 12.94
N LEU A 188 25.17 11.83 11.74
CA LEU A 188 26.43 12.20 11.11
C LEU A 188 26.54 13.70 10.82
N LEU A 189 25.42 14.35 10.51
CA LEU A 189 25.38 15.76 10.17
C LEU A 189 25.28 16.68 11.40
N THR A 190 24.74 16.21 12.53
CA THR A 190 24.48 17.02 13.73
C THR A 190 25.43 16.72 14.89
N ASP A 191 26.19 15.63 14.85
CA ASP A 191 27.25 15.36 15.83
C ASP A 191 28.38 16.44 15.74
N PRO A 192 29.16 16.63 16.81
CA PRO A 192 30.27 17.59 16.82
C PRO A 192 31.21 17.44 15.59
N GLY A 193 31.37 18.52 14.85
CA GLY A 193 32.13 18.55 13.59
C GLY A 193 31.31 18.23 12.34
N GLY A 194 30.04 17.87 12.47
CA GLY A 194 29.12 17.72 11.36
C GLY A 194 28.69 19.08 10.78
N ARG A 195 28.19 19.06 9.54
CA ARG A 195 27.75 20.27 8.80
C ARG A 195 26.64 21.05 9.56
N HIS A 196 25.84 20.37 10.33
CA HIS A 196 24.71 20.89 11.09
C HIS A 196 24.87 20.65 12.59
N ALA A 197 26.11 20.67 13.08
CA ALA A 197 26.41 20.48 14.50
C ALA A 197 25.50 21.37 15.36
N ASP A 198 24.99 20.83 16.47
CA ASP A 198 24.13 21.48 17.44
C ASP A 198 22.74 21.92 16.94
N LYS A 199 22.34 21.64 15.70
CA LYS A 199 20.96 21.88 15.25
C LYS A 199 19.96 20.90 15.91
N THR A 200 18.78 21.40 16.22
CA THR A 200 17.67 20.57 16.70
C THR A 200 17.08 19.77 15.53
N ILE A 201 16.97 18.45 15.69
CA ILE A 201 16.42 17.58 14.66
C ILE A 201 14.90 17.60 14.72
N LYS A 202 14.27 17.87 13.57
CA LYS A 202 12.82 17.72 13.36
C LYS A 202 12.54 16.86 12.13
N LEU A 203 11.30 16.38 12.03
CA LEU A 203 10.79 15.57 10.93
C LEU A 203 9.94 16.45 10.01
N LEU A 204 9.87 16.11 8.73
CA LEU A 204 9.02 16.80 7.76
C LEU A 204 8.14 15.79 7.02
N SER A 205 6.84 16.08 6.90
CA SER A 205 5.91 15.32 6.05
C SER A 205 4.81 16.22 5.50
N LEU A 206 3.94 15.67 4.64
CA LEU A 206 2.77 16.40 4.17
C LEU A 206 1.68 16.46 5.26
N LYS A 207 0.89 17.51 5.25
CA LYS A 207 -0.34 17.59 6.03
C LYS A 207 -1.29 16.46 5.60
N GLY A 208 -1.80 15.68 6.56
CA GLY A 208 -2.63 14.52 6.30
C GLY A 208 -1.88 13.27 5.83
N SER A 209 -0.54 13.24 5.79
CA SER A 209 0.23 12.07 5.35
C SER A 209 0.06 10.86 6.27
N PHE A 210 0.25 9.67 5.69
CA PHE A 210 0.24 8.39 6.41
C PHE A 210 1.40 7.50 5.97
N HIS A 211 2.25 7.08 6.93
CA HIS A 211 3.46 6.29 6.66
C HIS A 211 3.53 4.99 7.47
N GLY A 212 2.45 4.62 8.14
CA GLY A 212 2.36 3.43 8.97
C GLY A 212 2.21 3.72 10.46
N ARG A 213 1.95 2.65 11.24
CA ARG A 213 1.54 2.74 12.66
C ARG A 213 2.60 2.23 13.64
N THR A 214 3.72 1.68 13.16
CA THR A 214 4.86 1.32 14.03
C THR A 214 5.64 2.57 14.45
N GLN A 215 6.44 2.49 15.52
CA GLN A 215 6.98 3.64 16.23
C GLN A 215 7.58 4.76 15.33
N ARG A 216 8.52 4.45 14.45
CA ARG A 216 9.16 5.47 13.60
C ARG A 216 8.23 5.99 12.49
N PRO A 217 7.55 5.13 11.70
CA PRO A 217 6.54 5.57 10.75
C PRO A 217 5.44 6.44 11.35
N ALA A 218 4.98 6.11 12.57
CA ALA A 218 3.97 6.88 13.29
C ALA A 218 4.42 8.32 13.58
N GLN A 219 5.72 8.56 13.75
CA GLN A 219 6.25 9.90 13.97
C GLN A 219 6.17 10.80 12.75
N PHE A 220 6.17 10.22 11.53
CA PHE A 220 6.00 10.93 10.26
C PHE A 220 4.53 11.00 9.81
N SER A 221 3.62 10.22 10.42
CA SER A 221 2.19 10.15 10.03
C SER A 221 1.38 11.26 10.71
N ASP A 222 0.99 12.29 9.94
CA ASP A 222 0.17 13.39 10.45
C ASP A 222 -1.29 12.98 10.65
N SER A 223 -1.88 12.19 9.74
CA SER A 223 -3.30 11.79 9.76
C SER A 223 -3.73 11.07 11.04
N THR A 224 -2.82 10.32 11.65
CA THR A 224 -3.09 9.53 12.87
C THR A 224 -2.52 10.14 14.15
N ARG A 225 -1.81 11.28 14.04
CA ARG A 225 -1.06 11.89 15.14
C ARG A 225 -1.92 12.23 16.37
N GLN A 226 -3.12 12.78 16.16
CA GLN A 226 -4.02 13.13 17.27
C GLN A 226 -4.38 11.89 18.11
N ASN A 227 -4.62 10.76 17.47
CA ASN A 227 -4.92 9.51 18.15
C ASN A 227 -3.72 9.00 18.97
N TYR A 228 -2.51 9.11 18.41
CA TYR A 228 -1.28 8.74 19.14
C TYR A 228 -1.03 9.64 20.35
N CYS A 229 -1.16 10.95 20.22
CA CYS A 229 -1.01 11.90 21.32
C CYS A 229 -2.03 11.64 22.44
N LYS A 230 -3.23 11.22 22.08
CA LYS A 230 -4.29 10.90 23.04
C LYS A 230 -4.01 9.63 23.86
N HIS A 231 -3.41 8.62 23.24
CA HIS A 231 -3.34 7.27 23.81
C HIS A 231 -1.94 6.76 24.16
N LEU A 232 -0.88 7.33 23.56
CA LEU A 232 0.48 6.82 23.71
C LEU A 232 1.36 7.76 24.53
N ALA A 233 1.90 7.27 25.64
CA ALA A 233 2.85 8.04 26.46
C ALA A 233 4.10 8.47 25.68
N SER A 234 4.53 7.67 24.68
CA SER A 234 5.66 7.99 23.80
C SER A 234 5.41 9.15 22.84
N PHE A 235 4.17 9.63 22.74
CA PHE A 235 3.79 10.82 21.99
C PHE A 235 3.44 12.02 22.85
N ARG A 236 3.62 11.90 24.18
CA ARG A 236 3.52 13.03 25.08
C ARG A 236 4.71 13.96 24.83
N ASP A 237 4.46 15.24 24.70
CA ASP A 237 5.49 16.27 24.47
C ASP A 237 6.32 16.12 23.17
N HIS A 238 5.88 15.27 22.25
CA HIS A 238 6.50 15.07 20.94
C HIS A 238 6.02 16.11 19.92
N ASP A 239 6.65 17.28 19.91
CA ASP A 239 6.46 18.35 18.90
C ASP A 239 7.63 18.39 17.90
N ASN A 240 7.94 17.22 17.31
CA ASN A 240 9.07 17.09 16.39
C ASN A 240 8.68 16.98 14.91
N LEU A 241 7.39 16.84 14.58
CA LEU A 241 6.90 16.80 13.21
C LEU A 241 6.44 18.18 12.75
N ILE A 242 7.02 18.63 11.66
CA ILE A 242 6.55 19.80 10.88
C ILE A 242 5.82 19.27 9.65
N THR A 243 4.71 19.91 9.29
CA THR A 243 3.94 19.53 8.09
C THR A 243 3.86 20.68 7.11
N VAL A 244 3.76 20.34 5.82
CA VAL A 244 3.53 21.27 4.71
C VAL A 244 2.27 20.84 3.97
N GLU A 245 1.47 21.80 3.52
CA GLU A 245 0.30 21.52 2.69
C GLU A 245 0.74 20.90 1.35
N PRO A 246 0.06 19.87 0.85
CA PRO A 246 0.37 19.26 -0.42
C PRO A 246 0.37 20.31 -1.55
N ASN A 247 1.43 20.30 -2.37
CA ASN A 247 1.61 21.19 -3.51
C ASN A 247 1.80 22.69 -3.20
N ASP A 248 1.91 23.08 -1.93
CA ASP A 248 2.25 24.46 -1.56
C ASP A 248 3.78 24.67 -1.58
N VAL A 249 4.29 25.02 -2.76
CA VAL A 249 5.73 25.26 -2.98
C VAL A 249 6.25 26.42 -2.15
N GLU A 250 5.46 27.48 -1.97
CA GLU A 250 5.90 28.65 -1.21
C GLU A 250 5.95 28.36 0.29
N GLN A 251 4.98 27.66 0.83
CA GLN A 251 5.02 27.18 2.22
C GLN A 251 6.23 26.27 2.45
N LEU A 252 6.51 25.37 1.51
CA LEU A 252 7.69 24.50 1.59
C LEU A 252 8.98 25.30 1.70
N LYS A 253 9.18 26.30 0.84
CA LYS A 253 10.34 27.22 0.90
C LYS A 253 10.40 27.99 2.22
N GLN A 254 9.25 28.46 2.73
CA GLN A 254 9.17 29.17 4.01
C GLN A 254 9.60 28.26 5.18
N ILE A 255 9.18 27.00 5.18
CA ILE A 255 9.53 26.03 6.21
C ILE A 255 11.05 25.78 6.25
N PHE A 256 11.71 25.62 5.11
CA PHE A 256 13.17 25.47 5.08
C PHE A 256 13.91 26.74 5.52
N ARG A 257 13.47 27.94 5.10
CA ARG A 257 14.01 29.20 5.59
C ARG A 257 13.83 29.36 7.11
N TRP A 258 12.65 28.99 7.62
CA TRP A 258 12.38 28.97 9.06
C TRP A 258 13.33 28.00 9.79
N ALA A 259 13.56 26.80 9.27
CA ALA A 259 14.47 25.83 9.87
C ALA A 259 15.90 26.38 9.99
N ASP A 260 16.41 27.05 8.95
CA ASP A 260 17.73 27.67 8.99
C ASP A 260 17.81 28.82 10.02
N SER A 261 16.75 29.63 10.14
CA SER A 261 16.69 30.76 11.09
C SER A 261 16.50 30.33 12.53
N ASN A 262 16.01 29.12 12.80
CA ASN A 262 15.68 28.60 14.12
C ASN A 262 16.61 27.45 14.58
N ASN A 263 17.75 27.31 13.94
CA ASN A 263 18.73 26.28 14.25
C ASN A 263 18.13 24.85 14.20
N VAL A 264 17.27 24.57 13.18
CA VAL A 264 16.62 23.28 12.96
C VAL A 264 17.26 22.58 11.77
N PHE A 265 17.41 21.27 11.89
CA PHE A 265 17.75 20.36 10.80
C PHE A 265 16.58 19.39 10.58
N PHE A 266 16.08 19.30 9.34
CA PHE A 266 15.13 18.25 8.98
C PHE A 266 15.88 16.95 8.73
N GLU A 267 15.59 15.92 9.53
CA GLU A 267 16.14 14.56 9.37
C GLU A 267 15.84 14.01 7.98
N ALA A 268 14.57 14.12 7.59
CA ALA A 268 14.06 13.67 6.31
C ALA A 268 12.73 14.33 5.97
N PHE A 269 12.40 14.32 4.67
CA PHE A 269 11.06 14.60 4.16
C PHE A 269 10.44 13.34 3.59
N PHE A 270 9.35 12.87 4.23
CA PHE A 270 8.59 11.70 3.80
C PHE A 270 7.24 12.13 3.25
N PHE A 271 6.88 11.64 2.07
CA PHE A 271 5.56 11.87 1.50
C PHE A 271 5.14 10.81 0.47
N GLU A 272 3.83 10.71 0.25
CA GLU A 272 3.19 9.81 -0.69
C GLU A 272 3.08 10.49 -2.07
N PRO A 273 3.29 9.81 -3.20
CA PRO A 273 3.14 10.41 -4.54
C PRO A 273 1.67 10.70 -4.89
N VAL A 274 0.77 9.87 -4.39
CA VAL A 274 -0.67 10.10 -4.30
C VAL A 274 -1.08 9.73 -2.89
N MET A 275 -1.61 10.68 -2.16
CA MET A 275 -1.95 10.50 -0.76
C MET A 275 -3.09 9.49 -0.58
N GLY A 276 -2.95 8.69 0.46
CA GLY A 276 -3.92 7.65 0.81
C GLY A 276 -4.88 8.06 1.90
N GLU A 277 -4.56 7.71 3.15
CA GLU A 277 -5.50 7.67 4.27
C GLU A 277 -6.00 9.07 4.72
N GLY A 278 -5.14 10.05 4.84
CA GLY A 278 -5.51 11.34 5.43
C GLY A 278 -5.97 12.41 4.44
N ASN A 279 -5.68 12.23 3.14
CA ASN A 279 -6.11 13.12 2.06
C ASN A 279 -6.26 12.32 0.75
N PRO A 280 -7.24 11.41 0.66
CA PRO A 280 -7.32 10.42 -0.40
C PRO A 280 -7.37 11.03 -1.81
N GLY A 281 -6.45 10.59 -2.69
CA GLY A 281 -6.43 11.00 -4.09
C GLY A 281 -5.65 12.29 -4.38
N MET A 282 -5.14 12.99 -3.37
CA MET A 282 -4.29 14.15 -3.57
C MET A 282 -2.95 13.72 -4.20
N ALA A 283 -2.77 14.06 -5.46
CA ALA A 283 -1.53 13.77 -6.21
C ALA A 283 -0.52 14.91 -6.06
N ILE A 284 0.75 14.56 -5.91
CA ILE A 284 1.85 15.52 -5.85
C ILE A 284 2.20 15.98 -7.25
N THR A 285 2.37 17.30 -7.42
CA THR A 285 2.77 17.86 -8.71
C THR A 285 4.27 17.72 -8.96
N PRO A 286 4.71 17.62 -10.23
CA PRO A 286 6.13 17.61 -10.57
C PRO A 286 6.89 18.82 -10.04
N GLU A 287 6.26 20.00 -10.03
CA GLU A 287 6.84 21.24 -9.51
C GLU A 287 7.12 21.16 -8.01
N PHE A 288 6.14 20.73 -7.21
CA PHE A 288 6.32 20.55 -5.77
C PHE A 288 7.40 19.52 -5.47
N TYR A 289 7.38 18.37 -6.18
CA TYR A 289 8.38 17.33 -6.04
C TYR A 289 9.80 17.85 -6.35
N ALA A 290 9.96 18.56 -7.47
CA ALA A 290 11.27 19.09 -7.87
C ALA A 290 11.83 20.07 -6.83
N GLU A 291 10.98 20.94 -6.28
CA GLU A 291 11.41 21.86 -5.23
C GLU A 291 11.71 21.14 -3.91
N ALA A 292 10.89 20.15 -3.54
CA ALA A 292 11.15 19.31 -2.38
C ALA A 292 12.52 18.60 -2.50
N ARG A 293 12.81 18.04 -3.68
CA ARG A 293 14.08 17.39 -3.96
C ARG A 293 15.26 18.34 -3.88
N ARG A 294 15.13 19.54 -4.45
CA ARG A 294 16.16 20.59 -4.40
C ARG A 294 16.46 21.00 -2.95
N LEU A 295 15.43 21.33 -2.18
CA LEU A 295 15.57 21.82 -0.81
C LEU A 295 16.14 20.73 0.12
N THR A 296 15.64 19.50 0.04
CA THR A 296 16.17 18.39 0.87
C THR A 296 17.65 18.14 0.56
N LYS A 297 18.04 18.16 -0.70
CA LYS A 297 19.44 17.95 -1.13
C LYS A 297 20.35 19.09 -0.63
N GLU A 298 19.94 20.34 -0.78
CA GLU A 298 20.68 21.50 -0.30
C GLU A 298 20.85 21.50 1.23
N HIS A 299 19.80 21.10 1.93
CA HIS A 299 19.79 21.00 3.39
C HIS A 299 20.53 19.78 3.93
N GLY A 300 20.74 18.75 3.12
CA GLY A 300 21.35 17.49 3.52
C GLY A 300 20.34 16.51 4.16
N ALA A 301 19.05 16.81 4.11
CA ALA A 301 17.98 15.92 4.53
C ALA A 301 17.74 14.82 3.49
N LEU A 302 17.34 13.62 3.92
CA LEU A 302 16.96 12.55 2.99
C LEU A 302 15.49 12.71 2.56
N MET A 303 15.20 12.34 1.31
CA MET A 303 13.84 12.31 0.77
C MET A 303 13.41 10.87 0.53
N LEU A 304 12.31 10.46 1.18
CA LEU A 304 11.67 9.17 0.98
C LEU A 304 10.28 9.37 0.37
N ILE A 305 10.05 8.69 -0.76
CA ILE A 305 8.73 8.59 -1.37
C ILE A 305 8.07 7.30 -0.93
N ASP A 306 6.88 7.45 -0.35
CA ASP A 306 6.08 6.33 0.11
C ASP A 306 5.07 5.91 -0.96
N SER A 307 5.49 5.04 -1.86
CA SER A 307 4.68 4.46 -2.94
C SER A 307 3.95 3.18 -2.52
N ILE A 308 3.84 2.89 -1.22
CA ILE A 308 3.19 1.68 -0.70
C ILE A 308 1.76 1.56 -1.21
N GLN A 309 0.99 2.64 -1.20
CA GLN A 309 -0.40 2.63 -1.62
C GLN A 309 -0.59 2.98 -3.10
N ALA A 310 0.21 3.90 -3.62
CA ALA A 310 0.08 4.39 -4.99
C ALA A 310 0.77 3.50 -6.03
N GLY A 311 1.83 2.78 -5.65
CA GLY A 311 2.63 1.96 -6.57
C GLY A 311 1.78 0.95 -7.34
N LEU A 312 1.96 0.88 -8.64
CA LEU A 312 1.21 0.12 -9.66
C LEU A 312 -0.24 0.57 -9.84
N ARG A 313 -0.89 1.12 -8.83
CA ARG A 313 -2.29 1.58 -8.89
C ARG A 313 -2.41 2.92 -9.62
N ALA A 314 -1.53 3.85 -9.32
CA ALA A 314 -1.46 5.11 -10.04
C ALA A 314 -0.66 4.93 -11.34
N HIS A 315 -1.25 5.27 -12.46
CA HIS A 315 -0.66 5.20 -13.80
C HIS A 315 -0.14 3.82 -14.26
N GLY A 316 -0.33 2.76 -13.48
CA GLY A 316 0.19 1.42 -13.80
C GLY A 316 1.71 1.30 -13.70
N VAL A 317 2.38 2.15 -12.95
CA VAL A 317 3.83 2.15 -12.75
C VAL A 317 4.18 2.08 -11.27
N LEU A 318 5.34 1.51 -10.93
CA LEU A 318 5.73 1.28 -9.55
C LEU A 318 6.24 2.55 -8.87
N SER A 319 7.04 3.34 -9.56
CA SER A 319 7.77 4.48 -9.01
C SER A 319 7.20 5.82 -9.48
N ILE A 320 7.24 6.83 -8.61
CA ILE A 320 6.84 8.20 -8.93
C ILE A 320 7.64 8.78 -10.11
N ILE A 321 8.90 8.39 -10.27
CA ILE A 321 9.75 8.90 -11.35
C ILE A 321 9.31 8.46 -12.75
N ASP A 322 8.42 7.47 -12.83
CA ASP A 322 7.80 6.99 -14.06
C ASP A 322 6.39 7.57 -14.29
N TYR A 323 5.92 8.47 -13.42
CA TYR A 323 4.64 9.17 -13.60
C TYR A 323 4.73 10.18 -14.75
N PRO A 324 3.64 10.39 -15.51
CA PRO A 324 3.58 11.44 -16.50
C PRO A 324 3.91 12.80 -15.90
N GLY A 325 4.83 13.53 -16.52
CA GLY A 325 5.31 14.84 -16.07
C GLY A 325 6.51 14.78 -15.10
N PHE A 326 6.93 13.56 -14.67
CA PHE A 326 8.08 13.40 -13.78
C PHE A 326 9.35 12.94 -14.51
N GLU A 327 9.36 12.89 -15.84
CA GLU A 327 10.43 12.31 -16.65
C GLU A 327 11.79 12.97 -16.43
N SER A 328 11.80 14.27 -16.07
CA SER A 328 13.04 15.06 -15.88
C SER A 328 13.43 15.32 -14.43
N VAL A 329 12.58 14.94 -13.45
CA VAL A 329 12.90 15.23 -12.04
C VAL A 329 14.02 14.32 -11.52
N GLU A 330 14.82 14.81 -10.58
CA GLU A 330 15.84 13.99 -9.93
C GLU A 330 15.16 12.91 -9.05
N ALA A 331 15.67 11.67 -9.07
CA ALA A 331 15.11 10.59 -8.25
C ALA A 331 15.27 10.87 -6.74
N PRO A 332 14.40 10.34 -5.88
CA PRO A 332 14.52 10.48 -4.43
C PRO A 332 15.70 9.67 -3.90
N ASP A 333 16.07 9.89 -2.65
CA ASP A 333 17.09 9.09 -1.98
C ASP A 333 16.62 7.67 -1.71
N MET A 334 15.32 7.54 -1.38
CA MET A 334 14.64 6.28 -1.11
C MET A 334 13.22 6.30 -1.67
N GLU A 335 12.76 5.12 -2.08
CA GLU A 335 11.34 4.90 -2.37
C GLU A 335 10.92 3.53 -1.86
N THR A 336 9.69 3.43 -1.30
CA THR A 336 9.21 2.18 -0.72
C THR A 336 7.94 1.68 -1.40
N TYR A 337 7.83 0.36 -1.58
CA TYR A 337 6.77 -0.33 -2.30
C TYR A 337 6.22 -1.50 -1.48
N SER A 338 4.90 -1.72 -1.53
CA SER A 338 4.23 -2.86 -0.89
C SER A 338 2.86 -3.10 -1.55
N LYS A 339 1.86 -3.52 -0.81
CA LYS A 339 0.45 -3.65 -1.25
C LYS A 339 0.31 -4.27 -2.65
N ALA A 340 0.06 -3.47 -3.69
CA ALA A 340 -0.12 -3.98 -5.05
C ALA A 340 1.09 -4.77 -5.59
N LEU A 341 2.31 -4.51 -5.10
CA LEU A 341 3.51 -5.26 -5.48
C LEU A 341 3.43 -6.75 -5.10
N ASN A 342 2.68 -7.09 -4.08
CA ASN A 342 2.44 -8.49 -3.66
C ASN A 342 1.00 -8.97 -3.97
N ALA A 343 0.20 -8.17 -4.68
CA ALA A 343 -1.20 -8.44 -5.02
C ALA A 343 -2.08 -8.82 -3.81
N GLY A 344 -1.69 -8.44 -2.59
CA GLY A 344 -2.38 -8.83 -1.35
C GLY A 344 -2.24 -10.30 -0.98
N GLN A 345 -1.42 -11.08 -1.69
CA GLN A 345 -1.34 -12.54 -1.52
C GLN A 345 -0.26 -12.98 -0.52
N TYR A 346 0.82 -12.21 -0.38
CA TYR A 346 1.90 -12.57 0.55
C TYR A 346 2.57 -11.32 1.13
N PRO A 347 2.88 -11.26 2.43
CA PRO A 347 3.56 -10.13 3.04
C PRO A 347 4.91 -9.83 2.39
N LEU A 348 5.04 -8.66 1.80
CA LEU A 348 6.29 -8.15 1.23
C LEU A 348 6.24 -6.63 1.13
N SER A 349 7.35 -5.99 1.45
CA SER A 349 7.66 -4.62 1.10
C SER A 349 9.10 -4.50 0.63
N VAL A 350 9.38 -3.54 -0.23
CA VAL A 350 10.71 -3.28 -0.78
C VAL A 350 11.06 -1.82 -0.54
N LEU A 351 12.21 -1.57 0.10
CA LEU A 351 12.85 -0.25 0.16
C LEU A 351 13.94 -0.19 -0.92
N ALA A 352 13.79 0.72 -1.85
CA ALA A 352 14.81 1.05 -2.86
C ALA A 352 15.64 2.25 -2.38
N MET A 353 16.97 2.20 -2.59
CA MET A 353 17.91 3.20 -2.10
C MET A 353 18.91 3.57 -3.18
N ASN A 354 19.24 4.86 -3.31
CA ASN A 354 20.36 5.29 -4.12
C ASN A 354 21.71 4.89 -3.48
N ALA A 355 22.81 5.05 -4.21
CA ALA A 355 24.13 4.63 -3.74
C ALA A 355 24.56 5.32 -2.44
N HIS A 356 24.27 6.62 -2.30
CA HIS A 356 24.58 7.39 -1.10
C HIS A 356 23.85 6.83 0.12
N THR A 357 22.54 6.68 0.03
CA THR A 357 21.71 6.18 1.14
C THR A 357 22.05 4.73 1.49
N ALA A 358 22.31 3.90 0.50
CA ALA A 358 22.74 2.52 0.72
C ALA A 358 24.06 2.43 1.50
N ALA A 359 24.99 3.36 1.27
CA ALA A 359 26.27 3.44 1.99
C ALA A 359 26.10 3.86 3.47
N LEU A 360 25.02 4.51 3.83
CA LEU A 360 24.70 4.86 5.23
C LEU A 360 24.33 3.64 6.07
N TYR A 361 23.88 2.55 5.44
CA TYR A 361 23.42 1.37 6.16
C TYR A 361 24.53 0.77 7.03
N LYS A 362 24.27 0.64 8.33
CA LYS A 362 25.17 -0.02 9.28
C LYS A 362 24.62 -1.41 9.62
N LYS A 363 25.48 -2.43 9.49
CA LYS A 363 25.11 -3.80 9.87
C LYS A 363 24.64 -3.84 11.33
N GLY A 364 23.52 -4.50 11.59
CA GLY A 364 22.95 -4.62 12.93
C GLY A 364 21.96 -3.51 13.34
N VAL A 365 21.80 -2.42 12.56
CA VAL A 365 20.79 -1.39 12.87
C VAL A 365 19.36 -1.84 12.57
N TYR A 366 19.20 -2.85 11.72
CA TYR A 366 17.94 -3.52 11.46
C TYR A 366 18.16 -5.00 11.13
N GLY A 367 17.22 -5.83 11.50
CA GLY A 367 17.19 -7.25 11.16
C GLY A 367 15.81 -7.84 11.45
N ASN A 368 15.40 -8.78 10.61
CA ASN A 368 14.19 -9.57 10.80
C ASN A 368 14.39 -10.95 10.18
N THR A 369 14.10 -12.00 10.94
CA THR A 369 14.35 -13.41 10.55
C THR A 369 13.52 -13.86 9.36
N MET A 370 12.32 -13.32 9.19
CA MET A 370 11.34 -13.76 8.18
C MET A 370 11.37 -12.95 6.88
N THR A 371 12.36 -12.06 6.71
CA THR A 371 12.48 -11.23 5.50
C THR A 371 13.13 -11.98 4.34
N THR A 372 12.93 -11.47 3.12
CA THR A 372 13.54 -12.01 1.89
C THR A 372 13.18 -13.48 1.64
N ASN A 373 11.98 -13.86 2.07
CA ASN A 373 11.42 -15.18 1.86
C ASN A 373 11.25 -15.45 0.35
N PRO A 374 11.81 -16.55 -0.23
CA PRO A 374 11.74 -16.81 -1.67
C PRO A 374 10.31 -16.80 -2.23
N ARG A 375 9.33 -17.29 -1.47
CA ARG A 375 7.93 -17.33 -1.88
C ARG A 375 7.35 -15.92 -2.02
N ALA A 376 7.67 -15.02 -1.09
CA ALA A 376 7.26 -13.61 -1.19
C ALA A 376 7.88 -12.92 -2.41
N LEU A 377 9.17 -13.23 -2.70
CA LEU A 377 9.87 -12.66 -3.85
C LEU A 377 9.28 -13.15 -5.18
N ASP A 378 8.90 -14.44 -5.27
CA ASP A 378 8.27 -15.01 -6.46
C ASP A 378 6.88 -14.43 -6.72
N VAL A 379 6.11 -14.15 -5.66
CA VAL A 379 4.84 -13.42 -5.77
C VAL A 379 5.06 -12.05 -6.41
N ALA A 380 6.02 -11.27 -5.92
CA ALA A 380 6.35 -9.97 -6.54
C ALA A 380 6.86 -10.11 -7.98
N CYS A 381 7.63 -11.15 -8.28
CA CYS A 381 8.05 -11.45 -9.65
C CYS A 381 6.86 -11.73 -10.57
N ALA A 382 5.86 -12.49 -10.11
CA ALA A 382 4.65 -12.78 -10.88
C ALA A 382 3.84 -11.50 -11.12
N VAL A 383 3.69 -10.65 -10.12
CA VAL A 383 3.03 -9.35 -10.23
C VAL A 383 3.72 -8.47 -11.27
N LEU A 384 5.04 -8.26 -11.14
CA LEU A 384 5.79 -7.39 -12.07
C LEU A 384 5.77 -7.90 -13.50
N LYS A 385 5.80 -9.22 -13.72
CA LYS A 385 5.63 -9.83 -15.06
C LYS A 385 4.23 -9.61 -15.62
N GLY A 386 3.20 -9.51 -14.76
CA GLY A 386 1.81 -9.25 -15.15
C GLY A 386 1.53 -7.80 -15.54
N ILE A 387 2.42 -6.85 -15.24
CA ILE A 387 2.27 -5.44 -15.63
C ILE A 387 2.73 -5.26 -17.07
N THR A 388 1.81 -5.48 -18.00
CA THR A 388 2.05 -5.30 -19.44
C THR A 388 1.78 -3.85 -19.88
N PRO A 389 2.27 -3.43 -21.07
CA PRO A 389 1.93 -2.13 -21.66
C PRO A 389 0.42 -1.92 -21.81
N GLU A 390 -0.31 -2.98 -22.20
CA GLU A 390 -1.77 -2.95 -22.38
C GLU A 390 -2.49 -2.74 -21.04
N LEU A 391 -2.02 -3.40 -19.97
CA LEU A 391 -2.58 -3.20 -18.63
C LEU A 391 -2.33 -1.77 -18.13
N ARG A 392 -1.13 -1.23 -18.33
CA ARG A 392 -0.82 0.17 -17.99
C ARG A 392 -1.73 1.14 -18.74
N GLN A 393 -1.91 0.93 -20.05
CA GLN A 393 -2.79 1.75 -20.86
C GLN A 393 -4.24 1.65 -20.38
N ASN A 394 -4.72 0.44 -20.06
CA ASN A 394 -6.06 0.26 -19.49
C ASN A 394 -6.24 1.02 -18.18
N ILE A 395 -5.28 0.96 -17.24
CA ILE A 395 -5.33 1.70 -15.98
C ILE A 395 -5.45 3.21 -16.24
N ARG A 396 -4.65 3.76 -17.14
CA ARG A 396 -4.66 5.19 -17.49
C ARG A 396 -5.97 5.62 -18.11
N VAL A 397 -6.47 4.86 -19.08
CA VAL A 397 -7.73 5.16 -19.78
C VAL A 397 -8.91 5.09 -18.80
N ARG A 398 -9.01 4.01 -18.02
CA ARG A 398 -10.12 3.86 -17.05
C ARG A 398 -10.06 4.88 -15.94
N GLY A 399 -8.87 5.23 -15.46
CA GLY A 399 -8.69 6.31 -14.50
C GLY A 399 -9.15 7.66 -15.03
N ALA A 400 -8.77 8.02 -16.25
CA ALA A 400 -9.20 9.27 -16.89
C ALA A 400 -10.73 9.29 -17.13
N GLU A 401 -11.32 8.19 -17.60
CA GLU A 401 -12.77 8.07 -17.77
C GLU A 401 -13.53 8.22 -16.45
N LEU A 402 -13.04 7.60 -15.39
CA LEU A 402 -13.65 7.70 -14.06
C LEU A 402 -13.58 9.13 -13.53
N LEU A 403 -12.41 9.74 -13.60
CA LEU A 403 -12.20 11.13 -13.15
C LEU A 403 -13.14 12.10 -13.90
N ALA A 404 -13.24 11.99 -15.22
CA ALA A 404 -14.13 12.82 -16.01
C ALA A 404 -15.61 12.66 -15.61
N LYS A 405 -16.04 11.44 -15.32
CA LYS A 405 -17.41 11.17 -14.85
C LYS A 405 -17.66 11.72 -13.45
N LEU A 406 -16.69 11.58 -12.53
CA LEU A 406 -16.80 12.12 -11.17
C LEU A 406 -16.82 13.65 -11.18
N SER A 407 -15.96 14.31 -11.97
CA SER A 407 -15.96 15.78 -12.14
C SER A 407 -17.30 16.28 -12.66
N LYS A 408 -17.86 15.60 -13.66
CA LYS A 408 -19.19 15.94 -14.18
C LYS A 408 -20.29 15.81 -13.12
N LEU A 409 -20.27 14.71 -12.34
CA LEU A 409 -21.22 14.52 -11.25
C LEU A 409 -21.09 15.58 -10.16
N GLN A 410 -19.85 16.00 -9.84
CA GLN A 410 -19.59 17.09 -8.89
C GLN A 410 -20.22 18.39 -9.37
N GLU A 411 -19.99 18.79 -10.64
CA GLU A 411 -20.60 19.97 -11.25
C GLU A 411 -22.14 19.90 -11.24
N GLU A 412 -22.73 18.77 -11.69
CA GLU A 412 -24.17 18.57 -11.76
C GLU A 412 -24.84 18.51 -10.38
N SER A 413 -24.09 18.16 -9.34
CA SER A 413 -24.62 18.05 -7.97
C SER A 413 -24.92 19.39 -7.30
N GLY A 414 -24.43 20.50 -7.88
CA GLY A 414 -24.53 21.84 -7.27
C GLY A 414 -23.86 21.92 -5.90
N GLY A 415 -22.70 21.26 -5.74
CA GLY A 415 -21.88 21.26 -4.51
C GLY A 415 -22.29 20.23 -3.44
N ARG A 416 -23.18 19.28 -3.76
CA ARG A 416 -23.53 18.18 -2.86
C ARG A 416 -22.49 17.06 -2.86
N ILE A 417 -21.70 16.97 -3.92
CA ILE A 417 -20.57 16.06 -4.05
C ILE A 417 -19.31 16.93 -4.11
N THR A 418 -18.37 16.69 -3.23
CA THR A 418 -17.09 17.41 -3.13
C THR A 418 -15.93 16.50 -3.45
#